data_938089bbdb601857cd206ef53d74351b
#
_entry.id   938089bbdb601857cd206ef53d74351b
#
_cell.length_a   1.000
_cell.length_b   1.000
_cell.length_c   1.000
_cell.angle_alpha   90.00
_cell.angle_beta   90.00
_cell.angle_gamma   90.00
#
_symmetry.space_group_name_H-M   'P 1'
#
loop_
_entity.id
_entity.type
_entity.pdbx_description
1 polymer ?
#
loop_
_entity_poly.entity_id
_entity_poly.type
_entity_poly.pdbx_seq_one_letter_code
_entity_poly.pdbx_strand_id
1 'polypeptide(L)'
;MEMNTRIQVEHPITEQVIDYDLIREQILLAAGTPISGINYYPKLHSIECRINAEDPYADFRPSPGKITGLNIPGGHGIRVDTHVYSGYSIPSNYDSMIAKLITTAQTREEAIAKMKRALEEFYIEGVKTTIPFHRQLMDNEDYLAGNYTTKFMEDFVMDRKYDNH
;
A
#
# COMPACT_ATOMS: atom_id res chain seq x y z
N MET A 1 16.94 15.57 -4.86
CA MET A 1 16.07 15.68 -3.67
C MET A 1 15.09 16.79 -3.94
N GLU A 2 13.79 16.55 -3.78
CA GLU A 2 12.72 17.55 -3.99
C GLU A 2 11.88 17.67 -2.71
N MET A 3 11.08 18.73 -2.63
CA MET A 3 10.11 18.93 -1.57
C MET A 3 8.72 18.98 -2.16
N ASN A 4 7.88 18.03 -1.80
CA ASN A 4 6.48 17.96 -2.24
C ASN A 4 5.59 18.75 -1.25
N THR A 5 5.17 19.94 -1.64
CA THR A 5 4.33 20.83 -0.82
C THR A 5 2.83 20.51 -0.97
N ARG A 6 2.48 19.22 -0.91
CA ARG A 6 1.13 18.67 -1.05
C ARG A 6 1.01 17.39 -0.24
N ILE A 7 -0.22 16.92 -0.03
CA ILE A 7 -0.42 15.59 0.52
C ILE A 7 0.20 14.52 -0.40
N GLN A 8 0.77 13.48 0.17
CA GLN A 8 1.39 12.38 -0.57
C GLN A 8 0.53 11.13 -0.49
N VAL A 9 0.74 10.19 -1.42
CA VAL A 9 0.00 8.92 -1.47
C VAL A 9 0.15 8.16 -0.16
N GLU A 10 1.34 8.17 0.41
CA GLU A 10 1.73 7.46 1.64
C GLU A 10 1.32 8.15 2.96
N HIS A 11 0.51 9.22 2.93
CA HIS A 11 0.03 9.88 4.15
C HIS A 11 -0.64 8.93 5.16
N PRO A 12 -1.30 7.81 4.75
CA PRO A 12 -1.92 6.89 5.70
C PRO A 12 -0.94 6.28 6.70
N ILE A 13 0.34 6.06 6.33
CA ILE A 13 1.36 5.59 7.27
C ILE A 13 1.53 6.57 8.42
N THR A 14 1.68 7.87 8.11
CA THR A 14 1.80 8.91 9.12
C THR A 14 0.56 8.95 10.01
N GLU A 15 -0.63 8.95 9.41
CA GLU A 15 -1.89 8.94 10.15
C GLU A 15 -1.97 7.78 11.15
N GLN A 16 -1.57 6.57 10.72
CA GLN A 16 -1.62 5.36 11.56
C GLN A 16 -0.62 5.38 12.72
N VAL A 17 0.58 5.93 12.53
CA VAL A 17 1.61 5.89 13.59
C VAL A 17 1.49 7.02 14.61
N ILE A 18 0.79 8.12 14.27
CA ILE A 18 0.57 9.25 15.17
C ILE A 18 -0.88 9.44 15.60
N ASP A 19 -1.81 8.64 15.06
CA ASP A 19 -3.26 8.73 15.30
C ASP A 19 -3.80 10.14 15.00
N TYR A 20 -3.63 10.59 13.74
CA TYR A 20 -3.99 11.92 13.31
C TYR A 20 -4.46 11.98 11.86
N ASP A 21 -5.65 12.54 11.62
CA ASP A 21 -6.26 12.61 10.28
C ASP A 21 -5.75 13.84 9.52
N LEU A 22 -4.74 13.63 8.67
CA LEU A 22 -4.11 14.69 7.87
C LEU A 22 -5.05 15.30 6.83
N ILE A 23 -5.93 14.51 6.24
CA ILE A 23 -6.90 15.00 5.23
C ILE A 23 -7.93 15.90 5.88
N ARG A 24 -8.47 15.51 7.03
CA ARG A 24 -9.38 16.32 7.81
C ARG A 24 -8.73 17.66 8.19
N GLU A 25 -7.49 17.64 8.64
CA GLU A 25 -6.77 18.86 9.01
C GLU A 25 -6.56 19.81 7.82
N GLN A 26 -6.25 19.29 6.63
CA GLN A 26 -6.17 20.11 5.42
C GLN A 26 -7.51 20.82 5.13
N ILE A 27 -8.63 20.11 5.27
CA ILE A 27 -9.97 20.68 5.06
C ILE A 27 -10.25 21.77 6.09
N LEU A 28 -9.94 21.53 7.37
CA LEU A 28 -10.14 22.50 8.44
C LEU A 28 -9.28 23.75 8.27
N LEU A 29 -8.00 23.58 7.87
CA LEU A 29 -7.10 24.68 7.54
C LEU A 29 -7.63 25.54 6.40
N ALA A 30 -8.13 24.91 5.33
CA ALA A 30 -8.74 25.61 4.21
C ALA A 30 -10.02 26.37 4.63
N ALA A 31 -10.71 25.89 5.65
CA ALA A 31 -11.86 26.57 6.26
C ALA A 31 -11.49 27.64 7.28
N GLY A 32 -10.19 27.92 7.50
CA GLY A 32 -9.70 28.99 8.40
C GLY A 32 -9.45 28.53 9.86
N THR A 33 -9.52 27.24 10.16
CA THR A 33 -9.19 26.71 11.49
C THR A 33 -7.67 26.63 11.64
N PRO A 34 -7.06 27.24 12.67
CA PRO A 34 -5.62 27.17 12.88
C PRO A 34 -5.16 25.76 13.26
N ILE A 35 -3.92 25.41 12.91
CA ILE A 35 -3.27 24.16 13.32
C ILE A 35 -3.18 24.13 14.86
N SER A 36 -3.56 23.01 15.48
CA SER A 36 -3.28 22.74 16.88
C SER A 36 -1.78 22.52 17.06
N GLY A 37 -1.10 23.41 17.76
CA GLY A 37 0.37 23.42 17.87
C GLY A 37 0.95 22.38 18.82
N ILE A 38 0.66 21.08 18.63
CA ILE A 38 1.27 19.98 19.39
C ILE A 38 2.26 19.19 18.54
N ASN A 39 3.29 18.64 19.19
CA ASN A 39 4.23 17.72 18.55
C ASN A 39 3.68 16.30 18.61
N TYR A 40 3.69 15.61 17.46
CA TYR A 40 3.31 14.22 17.34
C TYR A 40 4.56 13.34 17.23
N TYR A 41 4.56 12.21 17.92
CA TYR A 41 5.65 11.24 17.87
C TYR A 41 5.10 9.88 17.46
N PRO A 42 5.75 9.19 16.49
CA PRO A 42 5.37 7.83 16.11
C PRO A 42 5.43 6.87 17.30
N LYS A 43 4.36 6.10 17.50
CA LYS A 43 4.22 5.11 18.58
C LYS A 43 4.14 3.68 18.07
N LEU A 44 3.90 3.51 16.78
CA LEU A 44 3.60 2.25 16.13
C LEU A 44 4.47 2.08 14.90
N HIS A 45 4.54 0.86 14.37
CA HIS A 45 5.04 0.55 13.05
C HIS A 45 3.91 0.43 12.04
N SER A 46 4.08 1.05 10.87
CA SER A 46 3.11 0.93 9.78
C SER A 46 3.81 0.65 8.46
N ILE A 47 3.21 -0.19 7.63
CA ILE A 47 3.68 -0.54 6.29
C ILE A 47 2.53 -0.31 5.32
N GLU A 48 2.79 0.35 4.19
CA GLU A 48 1.86 0.52 3.09
C GLU A 48 2.34 -0.21 1.85
N CYS A 49 1.47 -1.01 1.23
CA CYS A 49 1.65 -1.56 -0.10
C CYS A 49 0.69 -0.86 -1.06
N ARG A 50 1.22 -0.25 -2.11
CA ARG A 50 0.42 0.29 -3.22
C ARG A 50 0.02 -0.86 -4.13
N ILE A 51 -1.27 -1.16 -4.17
CA ILE A 51 -1.82 -2.19 -5.04
C ILE A 51 -2.17 -1.55 -6.36
N ASN A 52 -1.38 -1.86 -7.38
CA ASN A 52 -1.52 -1.36 -8.73
C ASN A 52 -2.06 -2.46 -9.64
N ALA A 53 -2.87 -2.09 -10.64
CA ALA A 53 -3.27 -2.97 -11.73
C ALA A 53 -2.14 -3.07 -12.75
N GLU A 54 -1.10 -3.83 -12.41
CA GLU A 54 0.14 -4.02 -13.16
C GLU A 54 0.59 -5.48 -13.06
N ASP A 55 1.23 -5.97 -14.12
CA ASP A 55 1.80 -7.32 -14.16
C ASP A 55 3.27 -7.30 -13.73
N PRO A 56 3.62 -7.76 -12.51
CA PRO A 56 5.00 -7.75 -12.02
C PRO A 56 5.90 -8.75 -12.75
N TYR A 57 5.32 -9.70 -13.50
CA TYR A 57 6.08 -10.66 -14.33
C TYR A 57 6.32 -10.16 -15.76
N ALA A 58 5.78 -9.00 -16.11
CA ALA A 58 5.90 -8.34 -17.40
C ALA A 58 6.38 -6.89 -17.26
N ASP A 59 7.41 -6.69 -16.43
CA ASP A 59 8.03 -5.39 -16.16
C ASP A 59 7.02 -4.32 -15.67
N PHE A 60 6.12 -4.74 -14.77
CA PHE A 60 5.06 -3.88 -14.19
C PHE A 60 4.19 -3.17 -15.24
N ARG A 61 4.01 -3.81 -16.40
CA ARG A 61 3.15 -3.27 -17.45
C ARG A 61 1.72 -3.13 -16.94
N PRO A 62 1.03 -1.98 -17.19
CA PRO A 62 -0.36 -1.77 -16.81
C PRO A 62 -1.30 -2.89 -17.29
N SER A 63 -2.21 -3.31 -16.43
CA SER A 63 -3.21 -4.35 -16.68
C SER A 63 -4.62 -3.78 -16.52
N PRO A 64 -5.09 -2.91 -17.44
CA PRO A 64 -6.45 -2.40 -17.40
C PRO A 64 -7.45 -3.54 -17.66
N GLY A 65 -8.67 -3.41 -17.14
CA GLY A 65 -9.69 -4.45 -17.34
C GLY A 65 -10.81 -4.37 -16.31
N LYS A 66 -11.71 -5.32 -16.40
CA LYS A 66 -12.84 -5.41 -15.47
C LYS A 66 -12.51 -6.34 -14.30
N ILE A 67 -12.70 -5.86 -13.08
CA ILE A 67 -12.60 -6.66 -11.86
C ILE A 67 -13.82 -7.58 -11.79
N THR A 68 -13.59 -8.89 -11.85
CA THR A 68 -14.64 -9.93 -11.80
C THR A 68 -14.84 -10.50 -10.41
N GLY A 69 -13.79 -10.50 -9.58
CA GLY A 69 -13.83 -10.89 -8.18
C GLY A 69 -13.00 -9.97 -7.31
N LEU A 70 -13.49 -9.68 -6.10
CA LEU A 70 -12.80 -8.81 -5.14
C LEU A 70 -13.06 -9.30 -3.72
N ASN A 71 -12.00 -9.56 -2.96
CA ASN A 71 -12.04 -9.73 -1.52
C ASN A 71 -11.04 -8.79 -0.87
N ILE A 72 -11.52 -7.91 -0.01
CA ILE A 72 -10.70 -6.92 0.70
C ILE A 72 -10.36 -7.46 2.09
N PRO A 73 -9.09 -7.53 2.49
CA PRO A 73 -8.69 -7.99 3.82
C PRO A 73 -9.15 -7.04 4.91
N GLY A 74 -9.31 -7.56 6.11
CA GLY A 74 -9.76 -6.79 7.26
C GLY A 74 -9.15 -7.26 8.59
N GLY A 75 -9.64 -6.68 9.69
CA GLY A 75 -9.22 -6.99 11.05
C GLY A 75 -8.38 -5.89 11.70
N HIS A 76 -8.02 -6.11 12.96
CA HIS A 76 -7.31 -5.11 13.76
C HIS A 76 -5.94 -4.75 13.18
N GLY A 77 -5.71 -3.45 12.93
CA GLY A 77 -4.47 -2.93 12.36
C GLY A 77 -4.36 -3.14 10.84
N ILE A 78 -5.47 -3.41 10.15
CA ILE A 78 -5.57 -3.42 8.70
C ILE A 78 -6.44 -2.24 8.26
N ARG A 79 -5.92 -1.44 7.32
CA ARG A 79 -6.66 -0.38 6.63
C ARG A 79 -6.49 -0.56 5.12
N VAL A 80 -7.58 -0.44 4.39
CA VAL A 80 -7.56 -0.45 2.92
C VAL A 80 -8.26 0.81 2.42
N ASP A 81 -7.51 1.66 1.71
CA ASP A 81 -8.04 2.81 1.01
C ASP A 81 -8.18 2.44 -0.46
N THR A 82 -9.40 2.34 -0.96
CA THR A 82 -9.68 1.93 -2.34
C THR A 82 -10.92 2.61 -2.90
N HIS A 83 -10.98 2.72 -4.22
CA HIS A 83 -12.15 3.19 -4.98
C HIS A 83 -12.77 2.09 -5.83
N VAL A 84 -12.13 0.91 -5.92
CA VAL A 84 -12.63 -0.17 -6.77
C VAL A 84 -13.60 -1.08 -6.04
N TYR A 85 -14.44 -1.74 -6.81
CA TYR A 85 -15.43 -2.72 -6.35
C TYR A 85 -15.59 -3.83 -7.40
N SER A 86 -16.22 -4.94 -7.04
CA SER A 86 -16.50 -6.02 -8.01
C SER A 86 -17.39 -5.49 -9.14
N GLY A 87 -16.92 -5.68 -10.37
CA GLY A 87 -17.54 -5.12 -11.59
C GLY A 87 -16.96 -3.79 -12.06
N TYR A 88 -16.06 -3.14 -11.27
CA TYR A 88 -15.37 -1.93 -11.70
C TYR A 88 -14.47 -2.20 -12.91
N SER A 89 -14.46 -1.26 -13.87
CA SER A 89 -13.55 -1.32 -15.02
C SER A 89 -12.43 -0.29 -14.85
N ILE A 90 -11.20 -0.81 -14.74
CA ILE A 90 -10.00 0.02 -14.65
C ILE A 90 -9.68 0.58 -16.02
N PRO A 91 -9.69 1.91 -16.19
CA PRO A 91 -9.42 2.54 -17.48
C PRO A 91 -7.92 2.53 -17.81
N SER A 92 -7.59 2.46 -19.11
CA SER A 92 -6.19 2.40 -19.58
C SER A 92 -5.45 3.73 -19.59
N ASN A 93 -6.15 4.85 -19.36
CA ASN A 93 -5.63 6.21 -19.50
C ASN A 93 -5.47 6.96 -18.16
N TYR A 94 -5.65 6.27 -17.04
CA TYR A 94 -5.40 6.79 -15.69
C TYR A 94 -4.30 5.99 -15.00
N ASP A 95 -3.89 6.44 -13.80
CA ASP A 95 -2.95 5.75 -12.93
C ASP A 95 -3.44 4.32 -12.62
N SER A 96 -2.51 3.38 -12.56
CA SER A 96 -2.79 1.97 -12.29
C SER A 96 -3.11 1.66 -10.83
N MET A 97 -2.88 2.59 -9.90
CA MET A 97 -3.10 2.38 -8.47
C MET A 97 -4.60 2.24 -8.17
N ILE A 98 -4.99 1.08 -7.63
CA ILE A 98 -6.39 0.73 -7.33
C ILE A 98 -6.68 0.61 -5.83
N ALA A 99 -5.66 0.40 -5.02
CA ALA A 99 -5.80 0.39 -3.57
C ALA A 99 -4.46 0.71 -2.88
N LYS A 100 -4.57 1.12 -1.61
CA LYS A 100 -3.48 1.14 -0.64
C LYS A 100 -3.84 0.17 0.47
N LEU A 101 -2.99 -0.83 0.70
CA LEU A 101 -3.11 -1.75 1.82
C LEU A 101 -2.13 -1.31 2.90
N ILE A 102 -2.63 -0.98 4.07
CA ILE A 102 -1.84 -0.48 5.18
C ILE A 102 -2.00 -1.42 6.38
N THR A 103 -0.88 -1.81 6.99
CA THR A 103 -0.86 -2.59 8.23
C THR A 103 -0.15 -1.83 9.33
N THR A 104 -0.67 -1.93 10.56
CA THR A 104 -0.14 -1.22 11.72
C THR A 104 -0.03 -2.17 12.91
N ALA A 105 1.10 -2.11 13.63
CA ALA A 105 1.37 -2.94 14.81
C ALA A 105 2.33 -2.26 15.77
N GLN A 106 2.61 -2.89 16.90
CA GLN A 106 3.56 -2.39 17.90
C GLN A 106 5.01 -2.47 17.41
N THR A 107 5.34 -3.54 16.65
CA THR A 107 6.68 -3.75 16.12
C THR A 107 6.66 -3.89 14.59
N ARG A 108 7.85 -3.77 13.96
CA ARG A 108 8.02 -3.97 12.52
C ARG A 108 7.68 -5.40 12.11
N GLU A 109 8.13 -6.38 12.90
CA GLU A 109 7.90 -7.81 12.66
C GLU A 109 6.41 -8.14 12.67
N GLU A 110 5.67 -7.61 13.64
CA GLU A 110 4.21 -7.77 13.70
C GLU A 110 3.50 -7.09 12.51
N ALA A 111 3.96 -5.91 12.10
CA ALA A 111 3.41 -5.21 10.93
C ALA A 111 3.64 -6.02 9.65
N ILE A 112 4.82 -6.62 9.48
CA ILE A 112 5.15 -7.51 8.35
C ILE A 112 4.27 -8.77 8.40
N ALA A 113 4.12 -9.42 9.55
CA ALA A 113 3.28 -10.61 9.68
C ALA A 113 1.82 -10.33 9.32
N LYS A 114 1.28 -9.16 9.75
CA LYS A 114 -0.05 -8.71 9.34
C LYS A 114 -0.13 -8.44 7.84
N MET A 115 0.91 -7.84 7.25
CA MET A 115 0.94 -7.56 5.81
C MET A 115 0.94 -8.83 4.99
N LYS A 116 1.74 -9.86 5.38
CA LYS A 116 1.72 -11.18 4.73
C LYS A 116 0.31 -11.76 4.70
N ARG A 117 -0.36 -11.84 5.86
CA ARG A 117 -1.73 -12.34 5.96
C ARG A 117 -2.70 -11.52 5.10
N ALA A 118 -2.62 -10.19 5.20
CA ALA A 118 -3.52 -9.32 4.46
C ALA A 118 -3.34 -9.43 2.93
N LEU A 119 -2.10 -9.58 2.44
CA LEU A 119 -1.81 -9.83 1.02
C LEU A 119 -2.30 -11.21 0.55
N GLU A 120 -2.31 -12.22 1.42
CA GLU A 120 -2.88 -13.55 1.10
C GLU A 120 -4.41 -13.51 0.99
N GLU A 121 -5.07 -12.69 1.80
CA GLU A 121 -6.52 -12.52 1.80
C GLU A 121 -6.99 -11.54 0.73
N PHE A 122 -6.11 -10.64 0.24
CA PHE A 122 -6.47 -9.63 -0.77
C PHE A 122 -6.55 -10.29 -2.15
N TYR A 123 -7.75 -10.60 -2.57
CA TYR A 123 -8.03 -11.27 -3.84
C TYR A 123 -8.67 -10.29 -4.83
N ILE A 124 -8.06 -10.19 -6.02
CA ILE A 124 -8.56 -9.37 -7.15
C ILE A 124 -8.47 -10.21 -8.41
N GLU A 125 -9.61 -10.43 -9.05
CA GLU A 125 -9.75 -11.25 -10.25
C GLU A 125 -10.14 -10.39 -11.46
N GLY A 126 -9.68 -10.79 -12.64
CA GLY A 126 -9.97 -10.12 -13.92
C GLY A 126 -8.85 -9.19 -14.41
N VAL A 127 -7.92 -8.82 -13.53
CA VAL A 127 -6.73 -8.00 -13.85
C VAL A 127 -5.50 -8.55 -13.12
N LYS A 128 -4.31 -8.29 -13.65
CA LYS A 128 -3.06 -8.54 -12.92
C LYS A 128 -2.80 -7.39 -11.96
N THR A 129 -2.18 -7.71 -10.80
CA THR A 129 -1.87 -6.72 -9.77
C THR A 129 -0.47 -6.90 -9.21
N THR A 130 0.01 -5.91 -8.46
CA THR A 130 1.30 -5.96 -7.75
C THR A 130 1.26 -6.80 -6.47
N ILE A 131 0.14 -7.45 -6.12
CA ILE A 131 0.04 -8.30 -4.92
C ILE A 131 1.12 -9.39 -4.89
N PRO A 132 1.38 -10.18 -5.95
CA PRO A 132 2.46 -11.17 -5.97
C PRO A 132 3.84 -10.58 -5.66
N PHE A 133 4.14 -9.40 -6.19
CA PHE A 133 5.39 -8.69 -5.90
C PHE A 133 5.51 -8.36 -4.41
N HIS A 134 4.47 -7.79 -3.81
CA HIS A 134 4.48 -7.46 -2.39
C HIS A 134 4.57 -8.70 -1.49
N ARG A 135 3.93 -9.81 -1.86
CA ARG A 135 4.06 -11.09 -1.13
C ARG A 135 5.51 -11.57 -1.13
N GLN A 136 6.16 -11.59 -2.30
CA GLN A 136 7.58 -11.98 -2.41
C GLN A 136 8.48 -11.03 -1.61
N LEU A 137 8.21 -9.72 -1.65
CA LEU A 137 8.97 -8.72 -0.89
C LEU A 137 8.88 -8.97 0.61
N MET A 138 7.69 -9.29 1.12
CA MET A 138 7.49 -9.59 2.55
C MET A 138 8.22 -10.87 3.00
N ASP A 139 8.59 -11.77 2.08
CA ASP A 139 9.37 -12.99 2.37
C ASP A 139 10.87 -12.81 2.11
N ASN A 140 11.30 -11.69 1.53
CA ASN A 140 12.69 -11.45 1.19
C ASN A 140 13.55 -11.21 2.43
N GLU A 141 14.67 -11.95 2.56
CA GLU A 141 15.56 -11.91 3.73
C GLU A 141 16.19 -10.53 3.94
N ASP A 142 16.62 -9.86 2.88
CA ASP A 142 17.23 -8.53 2.98
C ASP A 142 16.19 -7.48 3.40
N TYR A 143 14.96 -7.58 2.87
CA TYR A 143 13.87 -6.72 3.32
C TYR A 143 13.54 -6.95 4.80
N LEU A 144 13.46 -8.21 5.24
CA LEU A 144 13.21 -8.58 6.63
C LEU A 144 14.30 -8.07 7.57
N ALA A 145 15.57 -8.18 7.16
CA ALA A 145 16.73 -7.71 7.91
C ALA A 145 16.94 -6.19 7.86
N GLY A 146 16.23 -5.48 6.98
CA GLY A 146 16.43 -4.04 6.75
C GLY A 146 17.67 -3.70 5.91
N ASN A 147 18.25 -4.67 5.21
CA ASN A 147 19.47 -4.55 4.40
C ASN A 147 19.16 -4.18 2.95
N TYR A 148 18.46 -3.07 2.74
CA TYR A 148 18.11 -2.60 1.39
C TYR A 148 18.53 -1.15 1.16
N THR A 149 18.89 -0.86 -0.07
CA THR A 149 19.28 0.47 -0.55
C THR A 149 18.37 0.91 -1.69
N THR A 150 18.60 2.09 -2.25
CA THR A 150 17.89 2.59 -3.44
C THR A 150 18.07 1.69 -4.67
N LYS A 151 19.07 0.80 -4.67
CA LYS A 151 19.34 -0.14 -5.76
C LYS A 151 18.68 -1.51 -5.57
N PHE A 152 18.00 -1.73 -4.45
CA PHE A 152 17.38 -3.03 -4.12
C PHE A 152 16.52 -3.59 -5.27
N MET A 153 15.75 -2.73 -5.94
CA MET A 153 14.88 -3.17 -7.04
C MET A 153 15.62 -3.52 -8.34
N GLU A 154 16.88 -3.08 -8.53
CA GLU A 154 17.67 -3.42 -9.71
C GLU A 154 18.04 -4.92 -9.72
N ASP A 155 18.22 -5.50 -8.53
CA ASP A 155 18.62 -6.89 -8.33
C ASP A 155 17.42 -7.80 -7.97
N PHE A 156 16.23 -7.24 -7.81
CA PHE A 156 15.04 -7.99 -7.39
C PHE A 156 14.41 -8.77 -8.55
N VAL A 157 14.44 -10.10 -8.46
CA VAL A 157 13.88 -11.00 -9.48
C VAL A 157 12.56 -11.61 -9.00
N MET A 158 11.52 -11.50 -9.81
CA MET A 158 10.20 -12.09 -9.52
C MET A 158 10.21 -13.62 -9.65
N ASP A 159 9.78 -14.30 -8.58
CA ASP A 159 9.60 -15.76 -8.56
C ASP A 159 8.14 -16.13 -8.86
N ARG A 160 7.95 -16.97 -9.88
CA ARG A 160 6.61 -17.40 -10.35
C ARG A 160 5.82 -18.22 -9.33
N LYS A 161 6.42 -18.70 -8.24
CA LYS A 161 5.66 -19.35 -7.15
C LYS A 161 4.61 -18.44 -6.50
N TYR A 162 4.75 -17.11 -6.66
CA TYR A 162 3.80 -16.12 -6.16
C TYR A 162 2.68 -15.76 -7.16
N ASP A 163 2.70 -16.33 -8.39
CA ASP A 163 1.71 -16.05 -9.47
C ASP A 163 0.39 -16.83 -9.30
N ASN A 164 0.07 -17.33 -8.11
CA ASN A 164 -1.07 -18.22 -7.88
C ASN A 164 -2.39 -17.50 -7.52
N HIS A 165 -2.62 -16.33 -8.14
CA HIS A 165 -3.92 -15.62 -8.03
C HIS A 165 -4.26 -14.87 -9.32
#